data_dc65fd7949befda95aa039ddb9095a72
#
_entry.id   dc65fd7949befda95aa039ddb9095a72
#
_cell.length_a   1.000
_cell.length_b   1.000
_cell.length_c   1.000
_cell.angle_alpha   90.00
_cell.angle_beta   90.00
_cell.angle_gamma   90.00
#
_symmetry.space_group_name_H-M   'P 1'
#
loop_
_entity.id
_entity.type
_entity.pdbx_description
1 polymer ?
#
loop_
_entity_poly.entity_id
_entity_poly.type
_entity_poly.pdbx_seq_one_letter_code
_entity_poly.pdbx_strand_id
1 'polypeptide(L)'
;MYFARRVMDVVIGMGASIVSDYPDQFDCPGHLAPLADYHLLSAAVESAKELGTPVRVGNILSEDAFYTDRPNSKDCFRKMGVLAVEMESGALYLNAARAGKRALCILTVSDQQFIRINSN
;
A
#
# COMPACT_ATOMS: atom_id res chain seq x y z
N MET A 1 -2.22 -5.17 -14.60
CA MET A 1 -1.00 -4.56 -14.17
C MET A 1 -1.01 -4.34 -12.68
N TYR A 2 0.01 -4.62 -12.13
CA TYR A 2 0.18 -4.75 -10.70
C TYR A 2 0.80 -3.56 -10.03
N PHE A 3 1.45 -2.68 -10.75
CA PHE A 3 1.95 -1.43 -10.21
C PHE A 3 1.36 -0.26 -10.97
N ALA A 4 1.31 0.87 -10.31
CA ALA A 4 0.96 2.11 -10.97
C ALA A 4 1.89 2.31 -12.15
N ARG A 5 1.32 2.66 -13.29
CA ARG A 5 2.06 2.66 -14.55
C ARG A 5 2.91 3.89 -14.76
N ARG A 6 2.61 4.97 -14.10
CA ARG A 6 3.30 6.24 -14.29
C ARG A 6 3.43 7.00 -12.99
N VAL A 7 4.45 7.84 -12.99
CA VAL A 7 4.58 8.88 -11.97
C VAL A 7 3.30 9.72 -11.97
N MET A 8 2.85 10.10 -10.80
CA MET A 8 1.63 10.87 -10.54
C MET A 8 0.33 10.06 -10.59
N ASP A 9 0.38 8.75 -10.85
CA ASP A 9 -0.78 7.90 -10.66
C ASP A 9 -1.21 7.93 -9.19
N VAL A 10 -2.52 7.92 -8.96
CA VAL A 10 -3.08 7.92 -7.61
C VAL A 10 -3.54 6.51 -7.25
N VAL A 11 -3.10 6.04 -6.10
CA VAL A 11 -3.42 4.71 -5.58
C VAL A 11 -4.07 4.86 -4.21
N ILE A 12 -5.19 4.19 -4.02
CA ILE A 12 -5.88 4.12 -2.74
C ILE A 12 -5.64 2.73 -2.17
N GLY A 13 -4.99 2.66 -1.00
CA GLY A 13 -4.60 1.40 -0.38
C GLY A 13 -5.73 0.79 0.42
N MET A 14 -6.42 -0.19 -0.15
CA MET A 14 -7.46 -0.90 0.58
C MET A 14 -6.90 -1.85 1.62
N GLY A 15 -5.66 -2.28 1.44
CA GLY A 15 -4.92 -3.09 2.39
C GLY A 15 -3.43 -2.87 2.19
N ALA A 16 -2.64 -3.19 3.19
CA ALA A 16 -1.19 -3.03 3.14
C ALA A 16 -0.51 -4.34 3.51
N SER A 17 0.15 -4.96 2.54
CA SER A 17 1.05 -6.08 2.84
C SER A 17 2.28 -5.53 3.54
N ILE A 18 2.75 -6.21 4.57
CA ILE A 18 3.82 -5.69 5.42
C ILE A 18 5.07 -6.55 5.33
N VAL A 19 6.19 -5.91 5.04
CA VAL A 19 7.53 -6.51 5.16
C VAL A 19 8.26 -5.75 6.25
N SER A 20 8.04 -6.18 7.49
CA SER A 20 8.51 -5.50 8.68
C SER A 20 8.21 -6.36 9.90
N ASP A 21 8.96 -6.17 10.97
CA ASP A 21 8.66 -6.78 12.27
C ASP A 21 7.61 -5.99 13.06
N TYR A 22 7.12 -4.91 12.51
CA TYR A 22 6.20 -4.03 13.22
C TYR A 22 4.97 -4.74 13.79
N PRO A 23 4.34 -5.67 13.05
CA PRO A 23 3.17 -6.39 13.58
C PRO A 23 3.45 -7.25 14.81
N ASP A 24 4.69 -7.60 15.05
CA ASP A 24 5.06 -8.50 16.16
C ASP A 24 4.85 -7.88 17.53
N GLN A 25 4.78 -6.56 17.61
CA GLN A 25 4.58 -5.88 18.90
C GLN A 25 3.15 -5.98 19.44
N PHE A 26 2.21 -6.35 18.57
CA PHE A 26 0.83 -6.50 18.99
C PHE A 26 0.63 -7.89 19.58
N ASP A 27 -0.04 -7.96 20.73
CA ASP A 27 -0.23 -9.21 21.46
C ASP A 27 -1.39 -10.00 20.88
N CYS A 28 -1.15 -10.59 19.71
CA CYS A 28 -2.12 -11.41 18.99
C CYS A 28 -1.47 -12.66 18.45
N PRO A 29 -2.16 -13.80 18.41
CA PRO A 29 -1.65 -14.97 17.71
C PRO A 29 -1.78 -14.73 16.20
N GLY A 30 -0.64 -14.58 15.53
CA GLY A 30 -0.61 -14.20 14.13
C GLY A 30 -0.67 -12.69 13.96
N HIS A 31 -0.97 -12.25 12.75
CA HIS A 31 -0.99 -10.83 12.41
C HIS A 31 -2.35 -10.43 11.88
N LEU A 32 -2.84 -9.28 12.37
CA LEU A 32 -4.06 -8.69 11.85
C LEU A 32 -3.84 -8.26 10.39
N ALA A 33 -4.84 -8.47 9.55
CA ALA A 33 -4.82 -7.93 8.19
C ALA A 33 -4.88 -6.40 8.25
N PRO A 34 -3.88 -5.70 7.73
CA PRO A 34 -3.84 -4.23 7.79
C PRO A 34 -4.76 -3.65 6.71
N LEU A 35 -5.96 -3.30 7.10
CA LEU A 35 -6.99 -2.86 6.17
C LEU A 35 -7.38 -1.40 6.39
N ALA A 36 -7.72 -0.73 5.29
CA ALA A 36 -8.31 0.60 5.34
C ALA A 36 -9.71 0.55 5.91
N ASP A 37 -10.16 1.67 6.45
CA ASP A 37 -11.56 1.85 6.82
C ASP A 37 -12.42 1.93 5.56
N TYR A 38 -13.48 1.12 5.51
CA TYR A 38 -14.33 1.04 4.34
C TYR A 38 -15.02 2.38 4.02
N HIS A 39 -15.48 3.09 5.05
CA HIS A 39 -16.19 4.36 4.82
C HIS A 39 -15.27 5.42 4.23
N LEU A 40 -14.02 5.51 4.74
CA LEU A 40 -13.04 6.44 4.18
C LEU A 40 -12.65 6.04 2.75
N LEU A 41 -12.48 4.75 2.52
CA LEU A 41 -12.16 4.24 1.19
C LEU A 41 -13.26 4.60 0.19
N SER A 42 -14.49 4.33 0.55
CA SER A 42 -15.66 4.60 -0.28
C SER A 42 -15.79 6.08 -0.59
N ALA A 43 -15.60 6.93 0.41
CA ALA A 43 -15.65 8.38 0.23
C ALA A 43 -14.55 8.87 -0.72
N ALA A 44 -13.36 8.30 -0.60
CA ALA A 44 -12.24 8.68 -1.48
C ALA A 44 -12.53 8.31 -2.92
N VAL A 45 -13.10 7.14 -3.17
CA VAL A 45 -13.47 6.70 -4.52
C VAL A 45 -14.53 7.62 -5.11
N GLU A 46 -15.55 7.97 -4.34
CA GLU A 46 -16.60 8.89 -4.80
C GLU A 46 -16.03 10.28 -5.10
N SER A 47 -15.17 10.79 -4.23
CA SER A 47 -14.52 12.08 -4.45
C SER A 47 -13.69 12.09 -5.73
N ALA A 48 -12.97 11.00 -5.98
CA ALA A 48 -12.17 10.86 -7.21
C ALA A 48 -13.06 10.93 -8.44
N LYS A 49 -14.23 10.27 -8.42
CA LYS A 49 -15.19 10.32 -9.52
C LYS A 49 -15.69 11.74 -9.76
N GLU A 50 -16.05 12.43 -8.69
CA GLU A 50 -16.55 13.80 -8.80
C GLU A 50 -15.50 14.75 -9.37
N LEU A 51 -14.24 14.54 -9.01
CA LEU A 51 -13.13 15.36 -9.49
C LEU A 51 -12.64 14.95 -10.88
N GLY A 52 -13.10 13.81 -11.39
CA GLY A 52 -12.60 13.28 -12.64
C GLY A 52 -11.18 12.77 -12.54
N THR A 53 -10.72 12.38 -11.36
CA THR A 53 -9.37 11.89 -11.12
C THR A 53 -9.34 10.37 -11.20
N PRO A 54 -8.60 9.79 -12.16
CA PRO A 54 -8.46 8.34 -12.21
C PRO A 54 -7.70 7.83 -10.99
N VAL A 55 -8.21 6.78 -10.36
CA VAL A 55 -7.55 6.16 -9.22
C VAL A 55 -7.52 4.65 -9.39
N ARG A 56 -6.57 4.00 -8.74
CA ARG A 56 -6.53 2.56 -8.59
C ARG A 56 -6.72 2.22 -7.14
N VAL A 57 -7.53 1.21 -6.87
CA VAL A 57 -7.81 0.75 -5.51
C VAL A 57 -7.30 -0.66 -5.38
N GLY A 58 -6.49 -0.93 -4.38
CA GLY A 58 -5.98 -2.27 -4.17
C GLY A 58 -4.96 -2.35 -3.06
N ASN A 59 -4.27 -3.48 -3.02
CA ASN A 59 -3.26 -3.76 -2.01
C ASN A 59 -1.99 -2.97 -2.32
N ILE A 60 -1.36 -2.45 -1.28
CA ILE A 60 -0.06 -1.78 -1.39
C ILE A 60 0.94 -2.50 -0.50
N LEU A 61 2.22 -2.30 -0.76
CA LEU A 61 3.29 -2.89 0.04
C LEU A 61 3.89 -1.83 0.96
N SER A 62 3.94 -2.16 2.24
CA SER A 62 4.57 -1.33 3.26
C SER A 62 5.79 -2.05 3.79
N GLU A 63 6.98 -1.49 3.57
CA GLU A 63 8.20 -2.14 4.01
C GLU A 63 9.16 -1.19 4.70
N ASP A 64 10.02 -1.73 5.59
CA ASP A 64 10.95 -0.94 6.38
C ASP A 64 12.16 -0.49 5.58
N ALA A 65 12.59 -1.30 4.63
CA ALA A 65 13.81 -1.04 3.89
C ALA A 65 13.50 -0.76 2.44
N PHE A 66 13.71 0.48 2.01
CA PHE A 66 13.47 0.87 0.63
C PHE A 66 14.56 0.33 -0.29
N TYR A 67 15.79 0.32 0.17
CA TYR A 67 16.92 -0.24 -0.55
C TYR A 67 17.34 -1.56 0.08
N THR A 68 17.54 -2.59 -0.75
CA THR A 68 17.88 -3.93 -0.28
C THR A 68 18.90 -4.56 -1.22
N ASP A 69 19.71 -5.45 -0.67
CA ASP A 69 20.67 -6.22 -1.46
C ASP A 69 20.01 -7.34 -2.26
N ARG A 70 18.74 -7.64 -1.99
CA ARG A 70 18.03 -8.71 -2.70
C ARG A 70 17.46 -8.16 -4.00
N PRO A 71 18.03 -8.55 -5.16
CA PRO A 71 17.43 -8.16 -6.44
C PRO A 71 16.04 -8.79 -6.57
N ASN A 72 15.13 -8.05 -7.16
CA ASN A 72 13.77 -8.52 -7.42
C ASN A 72 13.00 -8.94 -6.17
N SER A 73 13.36 -8.40 -5.00
CA SER A 73 12.71 -8.78 -3.74
C SER A 73 11.22 -8.46 -3.71
N LYS A 74 10.75 -7.54 -4.55
CA LYS A 74 9.36 -7.12 -4.61
C LYS A 74 8.56 -7.80 -5.71
N ASP A 75 9.22 -8.64 -6.53
CA ASP A 75 8.54 -9.29 -7.67
C ASP A 75 7.38 -10.19 -7.25
N CYS A 76 7.52 -10.86 -6.11
CA CYS A 76 6.46 -11.71 -5.59
C CYS A 76 5.18 -10.89 -5.38
N PHE A 77 5.29 -9.75 -4.72
CA PHE A 77 4.15 -8.88 -4.44
C PHE A 77 3.56 -8.30 -5.72
N ARG A 78 4.42 -7.91 -6.65
CA ARG A 78 4.00 -7.39 -7.94
C ARG A 78 3.16 -8.42 -8.69
N LYS A 79 3.62 -9.66 -8.74
CA LYS A 79 2.92 -10.75 -9.41
C LYS A 79 1.58 -11.06 -8.77
N MET A 80 1.43 -10.75 -7.50
CA MET A 80 0.19 -10.99 -6.75
C MET A 80 -0.73 -9.77 -6.73
N GLY A 81 -0.45 -8.76 -7.53
CA GLY A 81 -1.36 -7.64 -7.74
C GLY A 81 -1.17 -6.43 -6.85
N VAL A 82 -0.05 -6.37 -6.13
CA VAL A 82 0.25 -5.18 -5.32
C VAL A 82 0.54 -4.00 -6.24
N LEU A 83 -0.06 -2.85 -5.95
CA LEU A 83 -0.07 -1.70 -6.86
C LEU A 83 1.10 -0.74 -6.66
N ALA A 84 1.58 -0.59 -5.45
CA ALA A 84 2.60 0.41 -5.13
C ALA A 84 3.32 0.02 -3.85
N VAL A 85 4.44 0.68 -3.58
CA VAL A 85 5.26 0.46 -2.38
C VAL A 85 5.44 1.78 -1.65
N GLU A 86 5.34 1.72 -0.34
CA GLU A 86 5.65 2.84 0.55
C GLU A 86 6.16 2.26 1.88
N MET A 87 6.21 3.06 2.93
CA MET A 87 6.90 2.64 4.16
C MET A 87 6.09 2.84 5.44
N GLU A 88 4.87 3.39 5.39
CA GLU A 88 4.14 3.76 6.59
C GLU A 88 2.73 3.18 6.72
N SER A 89 2.12 2.75 5.64
CA SER A 89 0.70 2.37 5.66
C SER A 89 0.41 1.17 6.53
N GLY A 90 1.34 0.22 6.61
CA GLY A 90 1.17 -0.94 7.47
C GLY A 90 1.01 -0.53 8.93
N ALA A 91 1.91 0.32 9.40
CA ALA A 91 1.85 0.83 10.77
C ALA A 91 0.59 1.69 10.98
N LEU A 92 0.26 2.53 10.01
CA LEU A 92 -0.93 3.36 10.08
C LEU A 92 -2.20 2.51 10.30
N TYR A 93 -2.37 1.48 9.49
CA TYR A 93 -3.58 0.64 9.55
C TYR A 93 -3.64 -0.17 10.85
N LEU A 94 -2.51 -0.73 11.28
CA LEU A 94 -2.46 -1.50 12.52
C LEU A 94 -2.69 -0.61 13.74
N ASN A 95 -2.08 0.55 13.78
CA ASN A 95 -2.24 1.49 14.89
C ASN A 95 -3.67 2.01 14.98
N ALA A 96 -4.28 2.32 13.84
CA ALA A 96 -5.67 2.76 13.80
C ALA A 96 -6.60 1.66 14.32
N ALA A 97 -6.40 0.43 13.86
CA ALA A 97 -7.20 -0.70 14.32
C ALA A 97 -7.07 -0.89 15.83
N ARG A 98 -5.85 -0.84 16.36
CA ARG A 98 -5.59 -1.02 17.79
C ARG A 98 -6.24 0.09 18.63
N ALA A 99 -6.29 1.30 18.09
CA ALA A 99 -6.86 2.46 18.79
C ALA A 99 -8.37 2.60 18.57
N GLY A 100 -8.99 1.75 17.77
CA GLY A 100 -10.40 1.89 17.40
C GLY A 100 -10.68 3.11 16.54
N LYS A 101 -9.73 3.47 15.69
CA LYS A 101 -9.81 4.63 14.81
C LYS A 101 -9.86 4.20 13.35
N ARG A 102 -10.20 5.13 12.49
CA ARG A 102 -10.28 4.90 11.04
C ARG A 102 -9.09 5.50 10.34
N ALA A 103 -8.58 4.80 9.34
CA ALA A 103 -7.44 5.27 8.56
C ALA A 103 -7.56 4.88 7.10
N LEU A 104 -6.96 5.70 6.24
CA LEU A 104 -6.88 5.45 4.81
C LEU A 104 -5.58 6.04 4.28
N CYS A 105 -4.90 5.27 3.45
CA CYS A 105 -3.69 5.71 2.78
C CYS A 105 -4.01 5.98 1.31
N ILE A 106 -3.71 7.20 0.86
CA ILE A 106 -3.83 7.61 -0.54
C ILE A 106 -2.44 8.01 -0.99
N LEU A 107 -1.97 7.40 -2.07
CA LEU A 107 -0.62 7.58 -2.55
C LEU A 107 -0.62 8.24 -3.92
N THR A 108 0.35 9.14 -4.14
CA THR A 108 0.69 9.59 -5.48
C THR A 108 2.04 8.97 -5.82
N VAL A 109 2.11 8.28 -6.94
CA VAL A 109 3.34 7.61 -7.34
C VAL A 109 4.38 8.64 -7.74
N SER A 110 5.52 8.64 -7.06
CA SER A 110 6.61 9.58 -7.32
C SER A 110 7.78 8.95 -8.07
N ASP A 111 7.85 7.62 -8.11
CA ASP A 111 8.97 6.90 -8.70
C ASP A 111 8.47 5.57 -9.27
N GLN A 112 8.98 5.22 -10.45
CA GLN A 112 8.66 3.96 -11.13
C GLN A 112 9.75 2.92 -10.93
N GLN A 113 10.26 2.81 -9.73
CA GLN A 113 11.38 1.96 -9.38
C GLN A 113 11.22 0.51 -9.86
N PHE A 114 10.02 -0.04 -9.75
CA PHE A 114 9.75 -1.40 -10.19
C PHE A 114 9.88 -1.56 -11.70
N ILE A 115 9.40 -0.58 -12.43
CA ILE A 115 9.45 -0.62 -13.89
C ILE A 115 10.89 -0.54 -14.37
N ARG A 116 11.71 0.28 -13.74
CA ARG A 116 13.13 0.40 -14.07
C ARG A 116 13.89 -0.91 -13.86
N ILE A 117 13.63 -1.57 -12.73
CA ILE A 117 14.27 -2.84 -12.41
C ILE A 117 13.96 -3.89 -13.47
N ASN A 118 12.73 -3.87 -13.97
CA ASN A 118 12.28 -4.86 -14.93
C ASN A 118 12.68 -4.56 -16.38
N SER A 119 13.04 -3.35 -16.68
CA SER A 119 13.44 -2.97 -18.04
C SER A 119 14.92 -3.17 -18.29
N ASN A 120 15.68 -3.47 -17.26
CA ASN A 120 17.10 -3.79 -17.33
C ASN A 120 17.30 -5.30 -17.20
#